data_bd56d778f9d01daf8f5e904991a57e88
#
_entry.id   bd56d778f9d01daf8f5e904991a57e88
#
_cell.length_a   1.000
_cell.length_b   1.000
_cell.length_c   1.000
_cell.angle_alpha   90.00
_cell.angle_beta   90.00
_cell.angle_gamma   90.00
#
_symmetry.space_group_name_H-M   'P 1'
#
loop_
_entity.id
_entity.type
_entity.pdbx_description
1 polymer ?
#
loop_
_entity_poly.entity_id
_entity_poly.type
_entity_poly.pdbx_seq_one_letter_code
_entity_poly.pdbx_strand_id
1 'polypeptide(L)'
;MELSDILHNLKIQELAPMQEAAKEAYQSAKDLVLLSPTGSGKTLAFLLPLVQTLKADIQGVQALVLVPSRELALQIETVFKSMGTPFKAMSCYGGRPAMEEHRTMKGIHPAVIIGTPGRMSDHLRKENFNAATVVTLVIDEFDKCLEFGFHDEMAEAVSYTHLRAHET
;
A
#
# COMPACT_ATOMS: atom_id res chain seq x y z
N MET A 1 8.79 -11.39 -12.20
CA MET A 1 9.77 -10.27 -12.18
C MET A 1 10.68 -10.47 -10.99
N GLU A 2 11.96 -10.49 -11.24
CA GLU A 2 12.97 -10.69 -10.20
C GLU A 2 13.28 -9.37 -9.49
N LEU A 3 13.79 -9.46 -8.26
CA LEU A 3 14.21 -8.27 -7.50
C LEU A 3 15.27 -7.45 -8.26
N SER A 4 16.18 -8.12 -8.95
CA SER A 4 17.21 -7.49 -9.80
C SER A 4 16.63 -6.57 -10.88
N ASP A 5 15.51 -6.95 -11.48
CA ASP A 5 14.84 -6.14 -12.49
C ASP A 5 14.29 -4.84 -11.89
N ILE A 6 13.69 -4.95 -10.69
CA ILE A 6 13.15 -3.80 -9.96
C ILE A 6 14.27 -2.84 -9.57
N LEU A 7 15.38 -3.35 -9.02
CA LEU A 7 16.53 -2.54 -8.65
C LEU A 7 17.14 -1.83 -9.86
N HIS A 8 17.24 -2.53 -11.00
CA HIS A 8 17.70 -1.95 -12.24
C HIS A 8 16.80 -0.78 -12.70
N ASN A 9 15.47 -0.98 -12.67
CA ASN A 9 14.50 0.04 -13.04
C ASN A 9 14.59 1.28 -12.12
N LEU A 10 14.83 1.07 -10.84
CA LEU A 10 15.01 2.12 -9.85
C LEU A 10 16.41 2.74 -9.84
N LYS A 11 17.35 2.21 -10.65
CA LYS A 11 18.76 2.63 -10.69
C LYS A 11 19.47 2.49 -9.32
N ILE A 12 19.13 1.46 -8.59
CA ILE A 12 19.71 1.10 -7.28
C ILE A 12 20.64 -0.09 -7.48
N GLN A 13 21.87 0.03 -6.98
CA GLN A 13 22.85 -1.06 -7.07
C GLN A 13 22.64 -2.11 -5.99
N GLU A 14 22.35 -1.68 -4.77
CA GLU A 14 22.14 -2.56 -3.62
C GLU A 14 21.10 -1.96 -2.66
N LEU A 15 20.45 -2.81 -1.90
CA LEU A 15 19.53 -2.40 -0.86
C LEU A 15 20.27 -1.84 0.36
N ALA A 16 19.71 -0.81 0.99
CA ALA A 16 20.18 -0.36 2.29
C ALA A 16 19.96 -1.45 3.36
N PRO A 17 20.77 -1.49 4.43
CA PRO A 17 20.64 -2.50 5.49
C PRO A 17 19.23 -2.61 6.08
N MET A 18 18.56 -1.47 6.26
CA MET A 18 17.19 -1.43 6.77
C MET A 18 16.18 -2.05 5.78
N GLN A 19 16.38 -1.88 4.48
CA GLN A 19 15.53 -2.47 3.44
C GLN A 19 15.71 -3.98 3.38
N GLU A 20 16.92 -4.49 3.51
CA GLU A 20 17.19 -5.93 3.61
C GLU A 20 16.55 -6.53 4.87
N ALA A 21 16.74 -5.90 6.03
CA ALA A 21 16.15 -6.36 7.29
C ALA A 21 14.61 -6.36 7.22
N ALA A 22 13.99 -5.34 6.62
CA ALA A 22 12.54 -5.29 6.43
C ALA A 22 12.05 -6.42 5.52
N LYS A 23 12.75 -6.70 4.43
CA LYS A 23 12.43 -7.78 3.49
C LYS A 23 12.48 -9.15 4.18
N GLU A 24 13.50 -9.42 4.99
CA GLU A 24 13.63 -10.66 5.75
C GLU A 24 12.53 -10.79 6.81
N ALA A 25 12.29 -9.74 7.59
CA ALA A 25 11.26 -9.72 8.62
C ALA A 25 9.85 -9.94 8.05
N TYR A 26 9.55 -9.36 6.90
CA TYR A 26 8.26 -9.50 6.22
C TYR A 26 7.92 -10.97 5.86
N GLN A 27 8.92 -11.80 5.61
CA GLN A 27 8.69 -13.20 5.24
C GLN A 27 8.24 -14.06 6.44
N SER A 28 8.63 -13.69 7.65
CA SER A 28 8.40 -14.48 8.86
C SER A 28 7.40 -13.88 9.84
N ALA A 29 7.18 -12.57 9.78
CA ALA A 29 6.31 -11.86 10.71
C ALA A 29 4.87 -11.77 10.15
N LYS A 30 3.89 -11.95 11.05
CA LYS A 30 2.50 -11.65 10.73
C LYS A 30 2.25 -10.14 10.68
N ASP A 31 2.80 -9.43 11.64
CA ASP A 31 2.75 -7.99 11.76
C ASP A 31 4.17 -7.43 11.89
N LEU A 32 4.45 -6.33 11.23
CA LEU A 32 5.77 -5.70 11.21
C LEU A 32 5.66 -4.20 11.50
N VAL A 33 6.43 -3.73 12.46
CA VAL A 33 6.61 -2.31 12.73
C VAL A 33 8.03 -1.89 12.32
N LEU A 34 8.12 -0.95 11.41
CA LEU A 34 9.38 -0.41 10.92
C LEU A 34 9.59 1.01 11.45
N LEU A 35 10.58 1.17 12.32
CA LEU A 35 11.00 2.48 12.86
C LEU A 35 12.25 2.96 12.13
N SER A 36 12.13 4.09 11.47
CA SER A 36 13.24 4.65 10.70
C SER A 36 13.05 6.15 10.48
N PRO A 37 14.13 6.95 10.44
CA PRO A 37 14.04 8.39 10.17
C PRO A 37 13.44 8.68 8.78
N THR A 38 12.89 9.88 8.61
CA THR A 38 12.45 10.38 7.30
C THR A 38 13.64 10.41 6.32
N GLY A 39 13.41 10.01 5.06
CA GLY A 39 14.44 9.99 4.02
C GLY A 39 15.38 8.77 4.06
N SER A 40 15.11 7.78 4.89
CA SER A 40 15.93 6.57 5.04
C SER A 40 15.65 5.45 4.02
N GLY A 41 14.70 5.66 3.09
CA GLY A 41 14.31 4.63 2.13
C GLY A 41 13.21 3.68 2.61
N LYS A 42 12.40 4.10 3.60
CA LYS A 42 11.26 3.31 4.12
C LYS A 42 10.27 2.88 3.04
N THR A 43 10.02 3.74 2.05
CA THR A 43 9.07 3.44 0.97
C THR A 43 9.45 2.15 0.24
N LEU A 44 10.68 1.98 -0.13
CA LEU A 44 11.16 0.73 -0.74
C LEU A 44 11.20 -0.43 0.25
N ALA A 45 11.47 -0.16 1.52
CA ALA A 45 11.49 -1.19 2.56
C ALA A 45 10.15 -1.93 2.70
N PHE A 46 9.02 -1.26 2.49
CA PHE A 46 7.71 -1.93 2.48
C PHE A 46 7.20 -2.26 1.07
N LEU A 47 7.49 -1.47 0.04
CA LEU A 47 7.01 -1.76 -1.32
C LEU A 47 7.65 -3.02 -1.92
N LEU A 48 8.95 -3.24 -1.68
CA LEU A 48 9.64 -4.41 -2.23
C LEU A 48 9.03 -5.74 -1.75
N PRO A 49 8.89 -6.00 -0.44
CA PRO A 49 8.23 -7.21 0.01
C PRO A 49 6.75 -7.25 -0.37
N LEU A 50 6.04 -6.12 -0.34
CA LEU A 50 4.64 -6.04 -0.74
C LEU A 50 4.46 -6.54 -2.17
N VAL A 51 5.25 -6.05 -3.12
CA VAL A 51 5.14 -6.47 -4.54
C VAL A 51 5.38 -7.96 -4.71
N GLN A 52 6.26 -8.56 -3.91
CA GLN A 52 6.53 -10.00 -3.96
C GLN A 52 5.34 -10.86 -3.49
N THR A 53 4.42 -10.29 -2.72
CA THR A 53 3.21 -10.99 -2.27
C THR A 53 2.04 -10.88 -3.24
N LEU A 54 2.11 -9.96 -4.20
CA LEU A 54 1.06 -9.79 -5.20
C LEU A 54 1.00 -10.98 -6.16
N LYS A 55 -0.20 -11.44 -6.46
CA LYS A 55 -0.46 -12.58 -7.33
C LYS A 55 -1.14 -12.14 -8.62
N ALA A 56 -0.63 -12.58 -9.75
CA ALA A 56 -1.14 -12.20 -11.06
C ALA A 56 -2.49 -12.85 -11.40
N ASP A 57 -2.80 -13.98 -10.79
CA ASP A 57 -4.06 -14.70 -10.95
C ASP A 57 -5.23 -14.15 -10.12
N ILE A 58 -4.92 -13.23 -9.18
CA ILE A 58 -5.95 -12.55 -8.39
C ILE A 58 -6.29 -11.22 -9.06
N GLN A 59 -7.51 -11.10 -9.54
CA GLN A 59 -8.04 -9.83 -10.02
C GLN A 59 -8.63 -9.04 -8.85
N GLY A 60 -8.16 -7.81 -8.69
CA GLY A 60 -8.63 -6.89 -7.66
C GLY A 60 -7.54 -6.36 -6.76
N VAL A 61 -7.95 -5.59 -5.77
CA VAL A 61 -7.06 -4.94 -4.82
C VAL A 61 -6.52 -5.96 -3.83
N GLN A 62 -5.21 -6.11 -3.77
CA GLN A 62 -4.53 -7.07 -2.89
C GLN A 62 -3.80 -6.38 -1.74
N ALA A 63 -3.49 -5.10 -1.87
CA ALA A 63 -2.82 -4.33 -0.83
C ALA A 63 -3.37 -2.91 -0.71
N LEU A 64 -3.45 -2.43 0.52
CA LEU A 64 -3.79 -1.05 0.87
C LEU A 64 -2.59 -0.39 1.54
N VAL A 65 -2.27 0.84 1.14
CA VAL A 65 -1.25 1.69 1.77
C VAL A 65 -1.92 2.96 2.26
N LEU A 66 -2.02 3.14 3.57
CA LEU A 66 -2.57 4.35 4.19
C LEU A 66 -1.44 5.35 4.45
N VAL A 67 -1.69 6.59 4.08
CA VAL A 67 -0.76 7.71 4.23
C VAL A 67 -1.48 8.95 4.73
N PRO A 68 -0.82 9.85 5.48
CA PRO A 68 -1.49 11.02 6.07
C PRO A 68 -1.83 12.12 5.07
N SER A 69 -1.24 12.11 3.88
CA SER A 69 -1.40 13.20 2.92
C SER A 69 -1.49 12.72 1.47
N ARG A 70 -2.15 13.54 0.64
CA ARG A 70 -2.22 13.39 -0.81
C ARG A 70 -0.82 13.35 -1.45
N GLU A 71 0.07 14.22 -1.00
CA GLU A 71 1.43 14.35 -1.55
C GLU A 71 2.21 13.06 -1.36
N LEU A 72 2.11 12.45 -0.19
CA LEU A 72 2.78 11.18 0.09
C LEU A 72 2.16 10.03 -0.73
N ALA A 73 0.84 10.01 -0.90
CA ALA A 73 0.19 9.02 -1.76
C ALA A 73 0.73 9.08 -3.20
N LEU A 74 0.85 10.26 -3.77
CA LEU A 74 1.37 10.47 -5.13
C LEU A 74 2.86 10.11 -5.25
N GLN A 75 3.66 10.41 -4.22
CA GLN A 75 5.09 10.02 -4.18
C GLN A 75 5.25 8.50 -4.19
N ILE A 76 4.50 7.79 -3.35
CA ILE A 76 4.56 6.32 -3.27
C ILE A 76 4.06 5.69 -4.58
N GLU A 77 2.98 6.22 -5.16
CA GLU A 77 2.49 5.75 -6.47
C GLU A 77 3.57 5.92 -7.57
N THR A 78 4.28 7.04 -7.56
CA THR A 78 5.36 7.29 -8.51
C THR A 78 6.51 6.29 -8.34
N VAL A 79 6.91 6.02 -7.10
CA VAL A 79 7.93 4.99 -6.80
C VAL A 79 7.46 3.62 -7.27
N PHE A 80 6.21 3.24 -6.96
CA PHE A 80 5.65 1.97 -7.39
C PHE A 80 5.69 1.79 -8.92
N LYS A 81 5.27 2.81 -9.66
CA LYS A 81 5.32 2.81 -11.13
C LYS A 81 6.76 2.68 -11.65
N SER A 82 7.71 3.33 -11.00
CA SER A 82 9.13 3.26 -11.37
C SER A 82 9.76 1.88 -11.16
N MET A 83 9.14 1.04 -10.31
CA MET A 83 9.58 -0.35 -10.12
C MET A 83 9.37 -1.20 -11.38
N GLY A 84 8.48 -0.79 -12.30
CA GLY A 84 8.23 -1.47 -13.56
C GLY A 84 7.55 -2.84 -13.42
N THR A 85 6.80 -3.05 -12.33
CA THR A 85 6.08 -4.30 -12.10
C THR A 85 4.89 -4.45 -13.04
N PRO A 86 4.40 -5.67 -13.30
CA PRO A 86 3.19 -5.88 -14.09
C PRO A 86 1.91 -5.43 -13.37
N PHE A 87 1.99 -5.14 -12.08
CA PHE A 87 0.87 -4.69 -11.28
C PHE A 87 0.67 -3.19 -11.39
N LYS A 88 -0.58 -2.76 -11.20
CA LYS A 88 -0.95 -1.34 -11.21
C LYS A 88 -1.24 -0.86 -9.79
N ALA A 89 -0.83 0.36 -9.50
CA ALA A 89 -1.21 1.07 -8.29
C ALA A 89 -2.03 2.31 -8.63
N MET A 90 -2.87 2.74 -7.69
CA MET A 90 -3.69 3.93 -7.83
C MET A 90 -3.73 4.70 -6.51
N SER A 91 -3.58 6.03 -6.60
CA SER A 91 -3.77 6.92 -5.45
C SER A 91 -5.23 7.34 -5.28
N CYS A 92 -5.71 7.29 -4.02
CA CYS A 92 -7.05 7.72 -3.62
C CYS A 92 -6.97 8.74 -2.47
N TYR A 93 -7.46 9.95 -2.70
CA TYR A 93 -7.38 11.03 -1.72
C TYR A 93 -8.51 12.04 -1.86
N GLY A 94 -8.78 12.84 -0.82
CA GLY A 94 -9.78 13.89 -0.83
C GLY A 94 -9.50 15.02 -1.84
N GLY A 95 -10.50 15.85 -2.08
CA GLY A 95 -10.42 17.00 -2.99
C GLY A 95 -10.92 16.75 -4.41
N ARG A 96 -11.35 15.52 -4.71
CA ARG A 96 -12.06 15.16 -5.95
C ARG A 96 -13.20 14.18 -5.66
N PRO A 97 -14.20 14.04 -6.54
CA PRO A 97 -15.29 13.11 -6.31
C PRO A 97 -14.82 11.64 -6.21
N ALA A 98 -15.27 10.92 -5.18
CA ALA A 98 -14.97 9.51 -5.01
C ALA A 98 -15.47 8.65 -6.19
N MET A 99 -16.53 9.09 -6.86
CA MET A 99 -17.09 8.45 -8.04
C MET A 99 -16.09 8.40 -9.22
N GLU A 100 -15.27 9.44 -9.39
CA GLU A 100 -14.23 9.47 -10.42
C GLU A 100 -13.13 8.44 -10.13
N GLU A 101 -12.72 8.34 -8.87
CA GLU A 101 -11.77 7.31 -8.44
C GLU A 101 -12.33 5.91 -8.66
N HIS A 102 -13.60 5.68 -8.33
CA HIS A 102 -14.25 4.39 -8.54
C HIS A 102 -14.30 4.00 -10.03
N ARG A 103 -14.63 4.95 -10.92
CA ARG A 103 -14.57 4.71 -12.37
C ARG A 103 -13.16 4.37 -12.85
N THR A 104 -12.15 5.08 -12.34
CA THR A 104 -10.75 4.81 -12.67
C THR A 104 -10.33 3.42 -12.19
N MET A 105 -10.71 3.02 -10.97
CA MET A 105 -10.46 1.67 -10.44
C MET A 105 -10.99 0.58 -11.38
N LYS A 106 -12.24 0.76 -11.87
CA LYS A 106 -12.85 -0.17 -12.82
C LYS A 106 -12.11 -0.25 -14.16
N GLY A 107 -11.48 0.83 -14.58
CA GLY A 107 -10.73 0.87 -15.83
C GLY A 107 -9.33 0.27 -15.73
N ILE A 108 -8.62 0.53 -14.64
CA ILE A 108 -7.22 0.13 -14.50
C ILE A 108 -7.00 -1.17 -13.72
N HIS A 109 -7.97 -1.61 -12.92
CA HIS A 109 -7.88 -2.80 -12.06
C HIS A 109 -6.61 -2.80 -11.18
N PRO A 110 -6.46 -1.84 -10.23
CA PRO A 110 -5.26 -1.74 -9.44
C PRO A 110 -5.13 -2.93 -8.47
N ALA A 111 -3.93 -3.46 -8.33
CA ALA A 111 -3.59 -4.43 -7.30
C ALA A 111 -3.28 -3.75 -5.96
N VAL A 112 -2.86 -2.48 -6.01
CA VAL A 112 -2.50 -1.68 -4.84
C VAL A 112 -3.24 -0.35 -4.87
N ILE A 113 -3.88 0.01 -3.75
CA ILE A 113 -4.44 1.35 -3.54
C ILE A 113 -3.62 2.04 -2.46
N ILE A 114 -3.21 3.27 -2.77
CA ILE A 114 -2.44 4.13 -1.85
C ILE A 114 -3.32 5.33 -1.55
N GLY A 115 -3.69 5.56 -0.30
CA GLY A 115 -4.64 6.62 -0.05
C GLY A 115 -4.66 7.17 1.36
N THR A 116 -5.34 8.29 1.52
CA THR A 116 -5.60 8.87 2.84
C THR A 116 -6.67 8.05 3.57
N PRO A 117 -6.58 7.92 4.91
CA PRO A 117 -7.48 7.06 5.67
C PRO A 117 -8.96 7.38 5.46
N GLY A 118 -9.36 8.66 5.47
CA GLY A 118 -10.75 9.06 5.25
C GLY A 118 -11.29 8.64 3.87
N ARG A 119 -10.50 8.80 2.81
CA ARG A 119 -10.92 8.38 1.46
C ARG A 119 -10.94 6.86 1.33
N MET A 120 -10.02 6.18 1.97
CA MET A 120 -9.98 4.71 1.98
C MET A 120 -11.21 4.15 2.70
N SER A 121 -11.55 4.70 3.87
CA SER A 121 -12.77 4.35 4.62
C SER A 121 -14.03 4.55 3.76
N ASP A 122 -14.14 5.66 3.01
CA ASP A 122 -15.27 5.90 2.11
C ASP A 122 -15.38 4.82 1.01
N HIS A 123 -14.28 4.44 0.38
CA HIS A 123 -14.27 3.38 -0.62
C HIS A 123 -14.61 1.99 -0.04
N LEU A 124 -14.13 1.69 1.16
CA LEU A 124 -14.43 0.44 1.86
C LEU A 124 -15.92 0.33 2.22
N ARG A 125 -16.50 1.40 2.79
CA ARG A 125 -17.93 1.44 3.15
C ARG A 125 -18.85 1.34 1.93
N LYS A 126 -18.45 1.92 0.81
CA LYS A 126 -19.21 1.88 -0.46
C LYS A 126 -18.94 0.62 -1.26
N GLU A 127 -18.09 -0.26 -0.77
CA GLU A 127 -17.69 -1.50 -1.48
C GLU A 127 -17.22 -1.24 -2.92
N ASN A 128 -16.49 -0.15 -3.13
CA ASN A 128 -16.00 0.24 -4.46
C ASN A 128 -14.95 -0.72 -5.03
N PHE A 129 -14.37 -1.56 -4.19
CA PHE A 129 -13.55 -2.71 -4.56
C PHE A 129 -13.80 -3.87 -3.59
N ASN A 130 -13.46 -5.07 -4.02
CA ASN A 130 -13.60 -6.24 -3.16
C ASN A 130 -12.49 -6.26 -2.11
N ALA A 131 -12.82 -5.94 -0.85
CA ALA A 131 -11.87 -6.01 0.25
C ALA A 131 -11.45 -7.47 0.60
N ALA A 132 -12.16 -8.50 0.05
CA ALA A 132 -11.83 -9.92 0.24
C ALA A 132 -10.47 -10.32 -0.30
N THR A 133 -10.01 -9.62 -1.30
CA THR A 133 -8.72 -9.91 -1.94
C THR A 133 -7.55 -9.18 -1.29
N VAL A 134 -7.83 -8.28 -0.35
CA VAL A 134 -6.80 -7.52 0.37
C VAL A 134 -6.13 -8.41 1.42
N VAL A 135 -4.85 -8.66 1.25
CA VAL A 135 -4.03 -9.49 2.14
C VAL A 135 -2.96 -8.70 2.87
N THR A 136 -2.72 -7.47 2.47
CA THR A 136 -1.68 -6.60 3.05
C THR A 136 -2.22 -5.22 3.32
N LEU A 137 -1.99 -4.72 4.54
CA LEU A 137 -2.23 -3.34 4.92
C LEU A 137 -0.91 -2.72 5.40
N VAL A 138 -0.54 -1.59 4.82
CA VAL A 138 0.58 -0.76 5.25
C VAL A 138 0.03 0.57 5.75
N ILE A 139 0.55 1.06 6.87
CA ILE A 139 0.29 2.41 7.36
C ILE A 139 1.63 3.12 7.46
N ASP A 140 1.87 4.04 6.55
CA ASP A 140 3.09 4.86 6.54
C ASP A 140 2.86 6.16 7.30
N GLU A 141 3.89 6.67 7.99
CA GLU A 141 3.79 7.84 8.88
C GLU A 141 2.62 7.72 9.87
N PHE A 142 2.54 6.60 10.56
CA PHE A 142 1.45 6.25 11.47
C PHE A 142 1.20 7.32 12.55
N ASP A 143 2.25 7.90 13.09
CA ASP A 143 2.22 9.01 14.05
C ASP A 143 1.47 10.22 13.49
N LYS A 144 1.76 10.62 12.26
CA LYS A 144 1.06 11.73 11.59
C LYS A 144 -0.40 11.39 11.28
N CYS A 145 -0.70 10.17 10.92
CA CYS A 145 -2.09 9.73 10.76
C CYS A 145 -2.87 9.89 12.08
N LEU A 146 -2.25 9.59 13.21
CA LEU A 146 -2.86 9.81 14.52
C LEU A 146 -3.01 11.30 14.85
N GLU A 147 -1.99 12.11 14.62
CA GLU A 147 -2.02 13.56 14.84
C GLU A 147 -3.12 14.25 14.03
N PHE A 148 -3.40 13.78 12.81
CA PHE A 148 -4.47 14.30 11.96
C PHE A 148 -5.86 13.76 12.33
N GLY A 149 -5.97 12.91 13.35
CA GLY A 149 -7.25 12.43 13.86
C GLY A 149 -7.86 11.26 13.10
N PHE A 150 -7.09 10.51 12.32
CA PHE A 150 -7.55 9.36 11.52
C PHE A 150 -7.64 8.03 12.30
N HIS A 151 -7.87 8.08 13.62
CA HIS A 151 -7.94 6.89 14.47
C HIS A 151 -9.02 5.90 14.02
N ASP A 152 -10.24 6.40 13.80
CA ASP A 152 -11.40 5.56 13.48
C ASP A 152 -11.26 4.95 12.07
N GLU A 153 -10.81 5.74 11.10
CA GLU A 153 -10.62 5.30 9.72
C GLU A 153 -9.50 4.25 9.61
N MET A 154 -8.42 4.41 10.37
CA MET A 154 -7.36 3.40 10.43
C MET A 154 -7.84 2.11 11.09
N ALA A 155 -8.56 2.22 12.21
CA ALA A 155 -9.16 1.07 12.90
C ALA A 155 -10.14 0.32 11.99
N GLU A 156 -10.95 1.06 11.23
CA GLU A 156 -11.87 0.49 10.24
C GLU A 156 -11.10 -0.28 9.15
N ALA A 157 -10.06 0.32 8.55
CA ALA A 157 -9.25 -0.35 7.55
C ALA A 157 -8.60 -1.64 8.09
N VAL A 158 -8.08 -1.61 9.31
CA VAL A 158 -7.54 -2.78 9.99
C VAL A 158 -8.61 -3.87 10.15
N SER A 159 -9.83 -3.50 10.55
CA SER A 159 -10.93 -4.46 10.73
C SER A 159 -11.29 -5.19 9.44
N TYR A 160 -11.29 -4.52 8.29
CA TYR A 160 -11.53 -5.15 6.99
C TYR A 160 -10.46 -6.17 6.61
N THR A 161 -9.21 -5.96 7.01
CA THR A 161 -8.11 -6.89 6.72
C THR A 161 -8.02 -8.05 7.72
N HIS A 162 -8.33 -7.84 9.00
CA HIS A 162 -8.27 -8.87 10.05
C HIS A 162 -9.48 -9.81 10.06
N LEU A 163 -10.69 -9.32 9.80
CA LEU A 163 -11.91 -10.15 9.80
C LEU A 163 -11.83 -11.31 8.80
N ARG A 164 -10.97 -11.21 7.80
CA ARG A 164 -10.83 -12.23 6.75
C ARG A 164 -9.70 -13.21 6.95
N ALA A 165 -8.72 -12.90 7.79
CA ALA A 165 -7.70 -13.85 8.21
C ALA A 165 -8.28 -14.97 9.09
N HIS A 166 -9.49 -14.78 9.64
CA HIS A 166 -10.20 -15.75 10.47
C HIS A 166 -11.27 -16.57 9.74
N GLU A 167 -11.63 -16.22 8.51
CA GLU A 167 -12.66 -16.93 7.73
C GLU A 167 -12.08 -17.99 6.76
N THR A 168 -10.77 -18.12 6.76
CA THR A 168 -10.09 -19.22 6.09
C THR A 168 -9.57 -20.23 7.10
#